data_dbbcfc3cd91fde7042d8d8bf2e394477
#
_entry.id   dbbcfc3cd91fde7042d8d8bf2e394477
#
_cell.length_a   1.000
_cell.length_b   1.000
_cell.length_c   1.000
_cell.angle_alpha   90.00
_cell.angle_beta   90.00
_cell.angle_gamma   90.00
#
_symmetry.space_group_name_H-M   'P 1'
#
loop_
_entity.id
_entity.type
_entity.pdbx_description
1 polymer ?
#
loop_
_entity_poly.entity_id
_entity_poly.type
_entity_poly.pdbx_seq_one_letter_code
_entity_poly.pdbx_strand_id
1 'polypeptide(L)'
;MLKAYSIRLYPTTEQEIFLNAQFGAVRFVYNKALSIISSKYKKHGLKLYAKKDIKPLLVVAKKSRKYSWLKQFDSLALQQATINLDKAFNDFFDKTKKNRYPRFKNKHGYQSSYHPNGKVEGDGILLPKLDGVIPARIHRVIEGKIKSITVSRKPTGKYYASVLVQNNKEYPVLPTVIKESKIKGFDLGLTHYLIDSEGDKYDNPRHLNKALRNLRRKQRALSKKVKGSKGRMKARVLVAKCHEKVSNRRNDYQHKLSRQIVDENQAIIVETLKTINMLKNRKLSRHIADAGWGELIEK
;
A
#
# COMPACT_ATOMS: atom_id res chain seq x y z
N MET A 1 14.37 14.28 8.53
CA MET A 1 13.98 12.94 8.01
C MET A 1 12.68 12.99 7.23
N LEU A 2 12.36 11.91 6.47
CA LEU A 2 11.05 11.75 5.80
C LEU A 2 10.09 10.98 6.69
N LYS A 3 8.83 11.47 6.79
CA LYS A 3 7.76 10.82 7.56
C LYS A 3 6.47 10.79 6.76
N ALA A 4 5.73 9.69 6.83
CA ALA A 4 4.45 9.54 6.16
C ALA A 4 3.30 9.44 7.18
N TYR A 5 2.23 10.24 6.94
CA TYR A 5 1.01 10.23 7.74
C TYR A 5 -0.12 9.60 6.95
N SER A 6 -0.74 8.56 7.49
CA SER A 6 -1.91 7.93 6.88
C SER A 6 -3.19 8.53 7.46
N ILE A 7 -3.98 9.18 6.61
CA ILE A 7 -5.15 9.97 6.98
C ILE A 7 -6.39 9.39 6.30
N ARG A 8 -7.49 9.24 7.04
CA ARG A 8 -8.77 8.83 6.49
C ARG A 8 -9.45 10.01 5.80
N LEU A 9 -9.92 9.80 4.55
CA LEU A 9 -10.68 10.79 3.77
C LEU A 9 -12.17 10.44 3.73
N TYR A 10 -13.01 11.50 3.63
CA TYR A 10 -14.46 11.42 3.53
C TYR A 10 -14.94 12.25 2.33
N PRO A 11 -14.64 11.82 1.08
CA PRO A 11 -15.04 12.56 -0.11
C PRO A 11 -16.56 12.61 -0.27
N THR A 12 -17.08 13.71 -0.84
CA THR A 12 -18.47 13.80 -1.33
C THR A 12 -18.69 12.86 -2.52
N THR A 13 -19.93 12.71 -2.95
CA THR A 13 -20.24 11.84 -4.11
C THR A 13 -19.54 12.33 -5.39
N GLU A 14 -19.50 13.64 -5.63
CA GLU A 14 -18.80 14.24 -6.77
C GLU A 14 -17.29 14.02 -6.71
N GLN A 15 -16.72 14.22 -5.51
CA GLN A 15 -15.30 13.96 -5.27
C GLN A 15 -14.95 12.47 -5.43
N GLU A 16 -15.82 11.54 -5.02
CA GLU A 16 -15.64 10.11 -5.26
C GLU A 16 -15.64 9.77 -6.76
N ILE A 17 -16.55 10.37 -7.54
CA ILE A 17 -16.62 10.20 -9.00
C ILE A 17 -15.30 10.66 -9.62
N PHE A 18 -14.83 11.86 -9.27
CA PHE A 18 -13.56 12.38 -9.76
C PHE A 18 -12.36 11.49 -9.38
N LEU A 19 -12.24 11.11 -8.10
CA LEU A 19 -11.14 10.27 -7.63
C LEU A 19 -11.11 8.90 -8.33
N ASN A 20 -12.27 8.28 -8.54
CA ASN A 20 -12.36 7.02 -9.28
C ASN A 20 -11.97 7.18 -10.75
N ALA A 21 -12.33 8.29 -11.39
CA ALA A 21 -11.92 8.63 -12.75
C ALA A 21 -10.40 8.90 -12.81
N GLN A 22 -9.85 9.66 -11.86
CA GLN A 22 -8.40 9.90 -11.72
C GLN A 22 -7.62 8.59 -11.59
N PHE A 23 -8.07 7.64 -10.74
CA PHE A 23 -7.45 6.30 -10.65
C PHE A 23 -7.55 5.54 -11.97
N GLY A 24 -8.66 5.71 -12.69
CA GLY A 24 -8.86 5.17 -14.02
C GLY A 24 -7.84 5.70 -15.02
N ALA A 25 -7.62 7.02 -15.03
CA ALA A 25 -6.66 7.69 -15.91
C ALA A 25 -5.21 7.26 -15.61
N VAL A 26 -4.80 7.21 -14.34
CA VAL A 26 -3.48 6.72 -13.91
C VAL A 26 -3.26 5.28 -14.37
N ARG A 27 -4.26 4.41 -14.18
CA ARG A 27 -4.21 3.02 -14.64
C ARG A 27 -4.13 2.90 -16.16
N PHE A 28 -4.91 3.72 -16.89
CA PHE A 28 -4.88 3.76 -18.34
C PHE A 28 -3.50 4.12 -18.86
N VAL A 29 -2.88 5.19 -18.33
CA VAL A 29 -1.53 5.61 -18.73
C VAL A 29 -0.50 4.52 -18.47
N TYR A 30 -0.51 3.91 -17.29
CA TYR A 30 0.37 2.78 -16.96
C TYR A 30 0.21 1.62 -17.95
N ASN A 31 -1.03 1.19 -18.20
CA ASN A 31 -1.33 0.07 -19.07
C ASN A 31 -0.99 0.37 -20.54
N LYS A 32 -1.27 1.58 -21.01
CA LYS A 32 -0.93 2.01 -22.37
C LYS A 32 0.58 2.03 -22.59
N ALA A 33 1.33 2.58 -21.61
CA ALA A 33 2.78 2.58 -21.65
C ALA A 33 3.35 1.14 -21.69
N LEU A 34 2.88 0.26 -20.81
CA LEU A 34 3.28 -1.14 -20.80
C LEU A 34 2.97 -1.85 -22.13
N SER A 35 1.78 -1.61 -22.71
CA SER A 35 1.38 -2.15 -24.01
C SER A 35 2.32 -1.71 -25.13
N ILE A 36 2.66 -0.40 -25.17
CA ILE A 36 3.57 0.14 -26.20
C ILE A 36 4.96 -0.49 -26.07
N ILE A 37 5.55 -0.48 -24.87
CA ILE A 37 6.88 -1.04 -24.63
C ILE A 37 6.93 -2.53 -25.00
N SER A 38 5.97 -3.31 -24.50
CA SER A 38 5.93 -4.76 -24.76
C SER A 38 5.71 -5.07 -26.24
N SER A 39 4.83 -4.31 -26.92
CA SER A 39 4.56 -4.51 -28.35
C SER A 39 5.74 -4.15 -29.25
N LYS A 40 6.41 -3.02 -28.98
CA LYS A 40 7.60 -2.58 -29.73
C LYS A 40 8.77 -3.54 -29.55
N TYR A 41 8.98 -4.01 -28.34
CA TYR A 41 10.01 -5.02 -28.09
C TYR A 41 9.73 -6.33 -28.81
N LYS A 42 8.49 -6.84 -28.72
CA LYS A 42 8.11 -8.12 -29.38
C LYS A 42 8.16 -8.06 -30.91
N LYS A 43 7.74 -6.94 -31.50
CA LYS A 43 7.64 -6.81 -32.96
C LYS A 43 8.95 -6.38 -33.63
N HIS A 44 9.76 -5.59 -32.95
CA HIS A 44 10.90 -4.91 -33.56
C HIS A 44 12.19 -5.03 -32.73
N GLY A 45 12.21 -5.75 -31.61
CA GLY A 45 13.37 -5.81 -30.70
C GLY A 45 13.69 -4.46 -30.01
N LEU A 46 12.85 -3.43 -30.22
CA LEU A 46 13.13 -2.06 -29.77
C LEU A 46 12.93 -1.91 -28.26
N LYS A 47 13.99 -1.59 -27.55
CA LYS A 47 13.96 -1.31 -26.11
C LYS A 47 13.52 0.13 -25.86
N LEU A 48 12.39 0.33 -25.18
CA LEU A 48 11.86 1.63 -24.76
C LEU A 48 11.80 1.71 -23.23
N TYR A 49 12.12 2.88 -22.70
CA TYR A 49 12.04 3.19 -21.27
C TYR A 49 10.81 4.02 -20.96
N ALA A 50 10.03 3.62 -19.96
CA ALA A 50 8.77 4.28 -19.64
C ALA A 50 8.97 5.76 -19.24
N LYS A 51 10.00 6.05 -18.46
CA LYS A 51 10.32 7.41 -18.01
C LYS A 51 10.91 8.27 -19.13
N LYS A 52 11.84 7.75 -19.92
CA LYS A 52 12.56 8.50 -20.95
C LYS A 52 11.73 8.67 -22.23
N ASP A 53 11.16 7.58 -22.74
CA ASP A 53 10.58 7.54 -24.08
C ASP A 53 9.04 7.74 -24.07
N ILE A 54 8.34 7.21 -23.06
CA ILE A 54 6.86 7.26 -23.02
C ILE A 54 6.33 8.47 -22.27
N LYS A 55 6.97 8.88 -21.17
CA LYS A 55 6.51 10.03 -20.37
C LYS A 55 6.37 11.32 -21.20
N PRO A 56 7.31 11.72 -22.09
CA PRO A 56 7.15 12.90 -22.94
C PRO A 56 5.98 12.81 -23.89
N LEU A 57 5.63 11.61 -24.37
CA LEU A 57 4.51 11.39 -25.29
C LEU A 57 3.14 11.71 -24.65
N LEU A 58 3.06 11.81 -23.32
CA LEU A 58 1.81 12.21 -22.66
C LEU A 58 1.37 13.63 -23.04
N VAL A 59 2.30 14.55 -23.31
CA VAL A 59 1.99 15.91 -23.72
C VAL A 59 1.35 15.88 -25.11
N VAL A 60 1.96 15.13 -26.03
CA VAL A 60 1.45 14.97 -27.42
C VAL A 60 0.12 14.22 -27.40
N ALA A 61 0.02 13.14 -26.63
CA ALA A 61 -1.22 12.36 -26.51
C ALA A 61 -2.40 13.22 -26.07
N LYS A 62 -2.22 14.11 -25.09
CA LYS A 62 -3.27 15.02 -24.61
C LYS A 62 -3.75 16.01 -25.67
N LYS A 63 -2.95 16.32 -26.70
CA LYS A 63 -3.36 17.18 -27.83
C LYS A 63 -4.26 16.43 -28.82
N SER A 64 -4.13 15.10 -28.91
CA SER A 64 -4.95 14.31 -29.84
C SER A 64 -6.40 14.21 -29.37
N ARG A 65 -7.35 14.19 -30.33
CA ARG A 65 -8.81 14.03 -30.09
C ARG A 65 -9.10 12.80 -29.21
N LYS A 66 -8.38 11.69 -29.44
CA LYS A 66 -8.58 10.40 -28.75
C LYS A 66 -8.27 10.41 -27.27
N TYR A 67 -7.29 11.22 -26.84
CA TYR A 67 -6.79 11.23 -25.47
C TYR A 67 -6.90 12.60 -24.78
N SER A 68 -7.63 13.54 -25.39
CA SER A 68 -7.86 14.90 -24.85
C SER A 68 -8.50 14.88 -23.45
N TRP A 69 -9.30 13.86 -23.15
CA TRP A 69 -9.91 13.64 -21.84
C TRP A 69 -8.90 13.53 -20.68
N LEU A 70 -7.65 13.17 -20.96
CA LEU A 70 -6.58 13.16 -19.95
C LEU A 70 -6.24 14.55 -19.41
N LYS A 71 -6.65 15.65 -20.09
CA LYS A 71 -6.45 17.02 -19.61
C LYS A 71 -7.25 17.34 -18.36
N GLN A 72 -8.35 16.63 -18.12
CA GLN A 72 -9.20 16.77 -16.93
C GLN A 72 -8.50 16.33 -15.64
N PHE A 73 -7.42 15.54 -15.72
CA PHE A 73 -6.74 14.94 -14.59
C PHE A 73 -5.38 15.57 -14.31
N ASP A 74 -4.91 15.40 -13.08
CA ASP A 74 -3.60 15.88 -12.64
C ASP A 74 -2.47 15.28 -13.50
N SER A 75 -1.76 16.19 -14.19
CA SER A 75 -0.69 15.81 -15.11
C SER A 75 0.48 15.11 -14.43
N LEU A 76 0.82 15.52 -13.22
CA LEU A 76 1.92 14.93 -12.46
C LEU A 76 1.56 13.53 -11.99
N ALA A 77 0.32 13.31 -11.58
CA ALA A 77 -0.18 11.97 -11.24
C ALA A 77 -0.15 11.01 -12.46
N LEU A 78 -0.45 11.51 -13.67
CA LEU A 78 -0.34 10.72 -14.90
C LEU A 78 1.12 10.41 -15.26
N GLN A 79 2.03 11.39 -15.11
CA GLN A 79 3.47 11.18 -15.34
C GLN A 79 4.03 10.17 -14.33
N GLN A 80 3.60 10.21 -13.09
CA GLN A 80 4.03 9.25 -12.07
C GLN A 80 3.68 7.80 -12.43
N ALA A 81 2.60 7.58 -13.19
CA ALA A 81 2.27 6.23 -13.67
C ALA A 81 3.36 5.64 -14.57
N THR A 82 3.99 6.46 -15.43
CA THR A 82 5.11 6.03 -16.28
C THR A 82 6.40 5.82 -15.47
N ILE A 83 6.65 6.67 -14.47
CA ILE A 83 7.80 6.52 -13.57
C ILE A 83 7.66 5.22 -12.74
N ASN A 84 6.45 4.91 -12.27
CA ASN A 84 6.19 3.66 -11.54
C ASN A 84 6.34 2.42 -12.43
N LEU A 85 6.03 2.52 -13.73
CA LEU A 85 6.28 1.45 -14.69
C LEU A 85 7.77 1.27 -14.95
N ASP A 86 8.51 2.37 -15.09
CA ASP A 86 9.97 2.37 -15.26
C ASP A 86 10.65 1.67 -14.08
N LYS A 87 10.26 2.04 -12.85
CA LYS A 87 10.72 1.36 -11.64
C LYS A 87 10.39 -0.14 -11.64
N ALA A 88 9.18 -0.51 -12.08
CA ALA A 88 8.77 -1.92 -12.14
C ALA A 88 9.62 -2.73 -13.14
N PHE A 89 10.05 -2.12 -14.26
CA PHE A 89 11.00 -2.74 -15.19
C PHE A 89 12.40 -2.84 -14.59
N ASN A 90 12.90 -1.78 -13.95
CA ASN A 90 14.20 -1.80 -13.29
C ASN A 90 14.25 -2.88 -12.21
N ASP A 91 13.19 -2.99 -11.39
CA ASP A 91 13.07 -4.02 -10.36
C ASP A 91 12.96 -5.45 -10.96
N PHE A 92 12.42 -5.59 -12.17
CA PHE A 92 12.37 -6.87 -12.90
C PHE A 92 13.75 -7.28 -13.45
N PHE A 93 14.53 -6.34 -13.99
CA PHE A 93 15.85 -6.63 -14.53
C PHE A 93 16.95 -6.71 -13.45
N ASP A 94 16.70 -6.23 -12.25
CA ASP A 94 17.59 -6.32 -11.11
C ASP A 94 17.63 -7.77 -10.59
N LYS A 95 18.74 -8.46 -10.83
CA LYS A 95 18.95 -9.86 -10.44
C LYS A 95 18.91 -10.08 -8.91
N THR A 96 19.16 -9.04 -8.12
CA THR A 96 19.07 -9.12 -6.65
C THR A 96 17.63 -9.18 -6.16
N LYS A 97 16.66 -8.70 -6.97
CA LYS A 97 15.24 -8.69 -6.69
C LYS A 97 14.54 -9.83 -7.41
N LYS A 98 13.67 -10.54 -6.69
CA LYS A 98 12.85 -11.63 -7.25
C LYS A 98 11.53 -11.12 -7.86
N ASN A 99 11.54 -9.95 -8.52
CA ASN A 99 10.37 -9.34 -9.11
C ASN A 99 10.03 -9.99 -10.48
N ARG A 100 8.73 -10.10 -10.75
CA ARG A 100 8.24 -10.62 -12.03
C ARG A 100 8.05 -9.49 -13.05
N TYR A 101 7.92 -9.84 -14.32
CA TYR A 101 7.58 -8.92 -15.39
C TYR A 101 6.36 -8.05 -15.04
N PRO A 102 6.37 -6.74 -15.33
CA PRO A 102 5.26 -5.84 -15.02
C PRO A 102 3.93 -6.32 -15.61
N ARG A 103 2.85 -6.25 -14.82
CA ARG A 103 1.51 -6.70 -15.21
C ARG A 103 0.58 -5.53 -15.44
N PHE A 104 -0.40 -5.72 -16.33
CA PHE A 104 -1.49 -4.76 -16.50
C PHE A 104 -2.27 -4.57 -15.20
N LYS A 105 -2.53 -3.32 -14.85
CA LYS A 105 -3.36 -2.96 -13.70
C LYS A 105 -4.83 -3.10 -14.05
N ASN A 106 -5.65 -3.59 -13.13
CA ASN A 106 -7.10 -3.73 -13.30
C ASN A 106 -7.88 -2.84 -12.32
N LYS A 107 -9.17 -2.60 -12.61
CA LYS A 107 -10.05 -1.75 -11.77
C LYS A 107 -10.40 -2.36 -10.40
N HIS A 108 -10.10 -3.62 -10.20
CA HIS A 108 -10.39 -4.34 -8.95
C HIS A 108 -9.18 -4.50 -8.04
N GLY A 109 -7.97 -4.17 -8.56
CA GLY A 109 -6.75 -4.14 -7.79
C GLY A 109 -6.62 -2.87 -6.95
N TYR A 110 -5.41 -2.63 -6.45
CA TYR A 110 -5.08 -1.42 -5.70
C TYR A 110 -5.26 -0.17 -6.56
N GLN A 111 -6.03 0.78 -6.05
CA GLN A 111 -6.32 2.04 -6.73
C GLN A 111 -5.64 3.17 -5.96
N SER A 112 -4.77 3.91 -6.62
CA SER A 112 -4.10 5.08 -6.03
C SER A 112 -3.70 6.10 -7.09
N SER A 113 -3.53 7.33 -6.63
CA SER A 113 -3.02 8.47 -7.41
C SER A 113 -2.05 9.29 -6.57
N TYR A 114 -0.90 9.62 -7.13
CA TYR A 114 0.16 10.39 -6.49
C TYR A 114 0.05 11.86 -6.91
N HIS A 115 0.07 12.77 -5.94
CA HIS A 115 -0.08 14.21 -6.13
C HIS A 115 1.03 14.97 -5.40
N PRO A 116 2.11 15.38 -6.09
CA PRO A 116 3.20 16.14 -5.47
C PRO A 116 2.77 17.56 -5.08
N ASN A 117 1.75 18.12 -5.73
CA ASN A 117 1.22 19.44 -5.44
C ASN A 117 -0.07 19.40 -4.59
N GLY A 118 -0.39 18.25 -3.98
CA GLY A 118 -1.46 18.17 -3.00
C GLY A 118 -1.11 18.97 -1.74
N LYS A 119 -2.13 19.55 -1.10
CA LYS A 119 -1.98 20.35 0.13
C LYS A 119 -2.88 19.82 1.23
N VAL A 120 -2.48 20.05 2.46
CA VAL A 120 -3.34 19.92 3.65
C VAL A 120 -3.88 21.30 3.92
N GLU A 121 -5.19 21.45 4.03
CA GLU A 121 -5.88 22.71 4.23
C GLU A 121 -7.00 22.52 5.26
N GLY A 122 -6.87 23.19 6.41
CA GLY A 122 -7.75 22.94 7.55
C GLY A 122 -7.82 21.44 7.89
N ASP A 123 -9.03 20.93 8.08
CA ASP A 123 -9.29 19.52 8.37
C ASP A 123 -9.47 18.67 7.09
N GLY A 124 -8.73 18.99 6.02
CA GLY A 124 -8.90 18.28 4.76
C GLY A 124 -7.68 18.26 3.86
N ILE A 125 -7.89 17.67 2.68
CA ILE A 125 -6.88 17.51 1.64
C ILE A 125 -7.37 18.20 0.38
N LEU A 126 -6.56 19.13 -0.13
CA LEU A 126 -6.76 19.78 -1.43
C LEU A 126 -5.91 19.08 -2.48
N LEU A 127 -6.53 18.69 -3.58
CA LEU A 127 -5.86 18.02 -4.71
C LEU A 127 -5.96 18.84 -5.99
N PRO A 128 -4.94 18.83 -6.86
CA PRO A 128 -5.00 19.46 -8.15
C PRO A 128 -6.15 18.92 -9.00
N LYS A 129 -6.87 19.82 -9.70
CA LYS A 129 -8.00 19.50 -10.59
C LYS A 129 -9.26 18.95 -9.90
N LEU A 130 -9.30 18.88 -8.61
CA LEU A 130 -10.49 18.56 -7.84
C LEU A 130 -11.03 19.83 -7.18
N ASP A 131 -12.31 20.06 -7.30
CA ASP A 131 -12.96 21.21 -6.68
C ASP A 131 -13.19 20.94 -5.19
N GLY A 132 -12.81 21.93 -4.38
CA GLY A 132 -12.96 21.91 -2.94
C GLY A 132 -12.00 20.98 -2.21
N VAL A 133 -12.01 21.13 -0.90
CA VAL A 133 -11.21 20.33 0.04
C VAL A 133 -11.93 19.03 0.34
N ILE A 134 -11.22 17.91 0.33
CA ILE A 134 -11.77 16.61 0.75
C ILE A 134 -11.69 16.56 2.28
N PRO A 135 -12.81 16.44 3.01
CA PRO A 135 -12.79 16.31 4.45
C PRO A 135 -11.95 15.10 4.90
N ALA A 136 -11.15 15.29 5.94
CA ALA A 136 -10.21 14.27 6.43
C ALA A 136 -10.21 14.21 7.95
N ARG A 137 -9.88 13.05 8.52
CA ARG A 137 -9.65 12.92 9.96
C ARG A 137 -8.16 13.05 10.25
N ILE A 138 -7.72 14.28 10.51
CA ILE A 138 -6.35 14.59 10.89
C ILE A 138 -6.25 14.45 12.42
N HIS A 139 -5.66 13.35 12.88
CA HIS A 139 -5.56 13.02 14.31
C HIS A 139 -4.19 13.35 14.92
N ARG A 140 -3.28 13.90 14.13
CA ARG A 140 -1.92 14.30 14.54
C ARG A 140 -1.52 15.55 13.79
N VAL A 141 -0.75 16.42 14.44
CA VAL A 141 -0.13 17.55 13.76
C VAL A 141 0.83 17.05 12.68
N ILE A 142 0.67 17.59 11.47
CA ILE A 142 1.54 17.27 10.33
C ILE A 142 2.68 18.29 10.33
N GLU A 143 3.81 17.89 10.89
CA GLU A 143 4.99 18.74 11.03
C GLU A 143 5.93 18.55 9.82
N GLY A 144 6.32 19.67 9.20
CA GLY A 144 7.32 19.69 8.13
C GLY A 144 6.76 20.06 6.75
N LYS A 145 7.65 20.10 5.75
CA LYS A 145 7.30 20.43 4.37
C LYS A 145 6.66 19.22 3.67
N ILE A 146 5.43 19.39 3.18
CA ILE A 146 4.74 18.35 2.40
C ILE A 146 5.49 18.16 1.09
N LYS A 147 5.88 16.92 0.80
CA LYS A 147 6.55 16.52 -0.45
C LYS A 147 5.57 15.93 -1.45
N SER A 148 4.56 15.21 -0.98
CA SER A 148 3.54 14.61 -1.84
C SER A 148 2.37 14.05 -1.03
N ILE A 149 1.24 13.90 -1.68
CA ILE A 149 0.07 13.22 -1.15
C ILE A 149 -0.31 12.08 -2.09
N THR A 150 -0.40 10.88 -1.57
CA THR A 150 -0.91 9.72 -2.32
C THR A 150 -2.29 9.37 -1.84
N VAL A 151 -3.30 9.58 -2.69
CA VAL A 151 -4.67 9.15 -2.38
C VAL A 151 -4.89 7.74 -2.86
N SER A 152 -5.53 6.91 -2.03
CA SER A 152 -5.83 5.52 -2.33
C SER A 152 -7.25 5.14 -1.92
N ARG A 153 -7.82 4.14 -2.59
CA ARG A 153 -9.12 3.55 -2.27
C ARG A 153 -8.97 2.09 -1.90
N LYS A 154 -9.43 1.72 -0.70
CA LYS A 154 -9.47 0.31 -0.27
C LYS A 154 -10.66 -0.44 -0.89
N PRO A 155 -10.60 -1.79 -0.96
CA PRO A 155 -11.73 -2.62 -1.44
C PRO A 155 -13.02 -2.44 -0.65
N THR A 156 -12.97 -1.89 0.56
CA THR A 156 -14.12 -1.54 1.40
C THR A 156 -14.83 -0.25 0.96
N GLY A 157 -14.31 0.45 -0.06
CA GLY A 157 -14.80 1.75 -0.52
C GLY A 157 -14.21 2.93 0.24
N LYS A 158 -13.41 2.71 1.26
CA LYS A 158 -12.80 3.77 2.07
C LYS A 158 -11.62 4.42 1.35
N TYR A 159 -11.51 5.74 1.48
CA TYR A 159 -10.40 6.53 0.92
C TYR A 159 -9.40 6.91 2.00
N TYR A 160 -8.13 6.95 1.63
CA TYR A 160 -7.02 7.33 2.50
C TYR A 160 -6.04 8.21 1.74
N ALA A 161 -5.46 9.18 2.43
CA ALA A 161 -4.30 9.93 1.99
C ALA A 161 -3.06 9.49 2.76
N SER A 162 -1.98 9.23 2.06
CA SER A 162 -0.63 9.14 2.64
C SER A 162 0.08 10.44 2.35
N VAL A 163 0.28 11.28 3.37
CA VAL A 163 0.96 12.57 3.28
C VAL A 163 2.41 12.36 3.63
N LEU A 164 3.30 12.48 2.66
CA LEU A 164 4.74 12.42 2.85
C LEU A 164 5.26 13.81 3.18
N VAL A 165 5.93 13.95 4.31
CA VAL A 165 6.54 15.19 4.75
C VAL A 165 8.05 15.02 4.98
N GLN A 166 8.77 16.10 4.77
CA GLN A 166 10.14 16.25 5.21
C GLN A 166 10.14 17.16 6.43
N ASN A 167 10.45 16.61 7.58
CA ASN A 167 10.69 17.39 8.78
C ASN A 167 12.21 17.65 8.93
N ASN A 168 12.55 18.72 9.65
CA ASN A 168 13.96 19.07 9.86
C ASN A 168 14.60 18.31 11.05
N LYS A 169 13.94 17.22 11.51
CA LYS A 169 14.47 16.39 12.59
C LYS A 169 15.56 15.49 12.01
N GLU A 170 16.67 15.40 12.69
CA GLU A 170 17.73 14.44 12.40
C GLU A 170 17.29 13.02 12.74
N TYR A 171 17.94 12.04 12.15
CA TYR A 171 17.72 10.65 12.55
C TYR A 171 18.23 10.47 13.99
N PRO A 172 17.56 9.65 14.81
CA PRO A 172 18.07 9.32 16.13
C PRO A 172 19.50 8.80 16.04
N VAL A 173 20.38 9.36 16.86
CA VAL A 173 21.76 8.89 16.96
C VAL A 173 21.72 7.53 17.66
N LEU A 174 22.35 6.53 17.04
CA LEU A 174 22.48 5.22 17.68
C LEU A 174 23.39 5.34 18.91
N PRO A 175 23.09 4.66 20.02
CA PRO A 175 23.95 4.66 21.18
C PRO A 175 25.32 4.07 20.84
N THR A 176 26.38 4.76 21.20
CA THR A 176 27.77 4.32 20.95
C THR A 176 28.12 3.13 21.86
N VAL A 177 27.50 3.03 23.01
CA VAL A 177 27.67 1.90 23.96
C VAL A 177 26.30 1.29 24.23
N ILE A 178 26.14 0.01 23.95
CA ILE A 178 24.93 -0.75 24.22
C ILE A 178 25.12 -1.48 25.54
N LYS A 179 24.21 -1.27 26.49
CA LYS A 179 24.20 -2.00 27.75
C LYS A 179 23.71 -3.42 27.51
N GLU A 180 24.40 -4.43 28.02
CA GLU A 180 24.04 -5.84 27.88
C GLU A 180 22.61 -6.12 28.36
N SER A 181 22.19 -5.53 29.48
CA SER A 181 20.83 -5.64 30.03
C SER A 181 19.74 -4.99 29.15
N LYS A 182 20.12 -4.31 28.06
CA LYS A 182 19.21 -3.69 27.07
C LYS A 182 19.30 -4.36 25.70
N ILE A 183 19.87 -5.55 25.64
CA ILE A 183 19.92 -6.40 24.45
C ILE A 183 18.94 -7.55 24.67
N LYS A 184 17.96 -7.71 23.76
CA LYS A 184 17.03 -8.85 23.80
C LYS A 184 16.96 -9.57 22.46
N GLY A 185 17.01 -10.89 22.52
CA GLY A 185 16.72 -11.78 21.40
C GLY A 185 15.24 -12.19 21.41
N PHE A 186 14.64 -12.37 20.23
CA PHE A 186 13.25 -12.81 20.09
C PHE A 186 13.13 -13.93 19.06
N ASP A 187 12.55 -15.05 19.48
CA ASP A 187 12.12 -16.15 18.63
C ASP A 187 10.66 -15.95 18.18
N LEU A 188 10.38 -16.22 16.89
CA LEU A 188 9.08 -16.00 16.26
C LEU A 188 8.26 -17.29 16.20
N GLY A 189 7.24 -17.44 17.03
CA GLY A 189 6.46 -18.65 17.18
C GLY A 189 5.00 -18.59 16.71
N LEU A 190 4.39 -19.76 16.50
CA LEU A 190 2.96 -19.89 16.19
C LEU A 190 2.13 -20.15 17.45
N THR A 191 2.66 -20.81 18.46
CA THR A 191 2.00 -21.05 19.75
C THR A 191 2.01 -19.77 20.56
N HIS A 192 3.18 -19.27 20.88
CA HIS A 192 3.42 -17.93 21.36
C HIS A 192 3.86 -17.07 20.16
N TYR A 193 3.47 -15.79 20.13
CA TYR A 193 3.78 -14.91 19.02
C TYR A 193 5.27 -14.55 18.96
N LEU A 194 5.85 -14.31 20.15
CA LEU A 194 7.27 -14.12 20.43
C LEU A 194 7.63 -14.86 21.73
N ILE A 195 8.86 -15.28 21.83
CA ILE A 195 9.51 -15.67 23.08
C ILE A 195 10.82 -14.92 23.14
N ASP A 196 11.09 -14.22 24.23
CA ASP A 196 12.35 -13.48 24.38
C ASP A 196 13.46 -14.32 25.02
N SER A 197 14.68 -13.79 25.03
CA SER A 197 15.86 -14.46 25.57
C SER A 197 15.82 -14.72 27.10
N GLU A 198 14.88 -14.09 27.82
CA GLU A 198 14.63 -14.31 29.25
C GLU A 198 13.54 -15.38 29.47
N GLY A 199 12.90 -15.84 28.39
CA GLY A 199 11.86 -16.87 28.43
C GLY A 199 10.43 -16.28 28.53
N ASP A 200 10.28 -14.98 28.49
CA ASP A 200 8.98 -14.32 28.51
C ASP A 200 8.22 -14.60 27.21
N LYS A 201 6.93 -14.93 27.36
CA LYS A 201 6.08 -15.40 26.27
C LYS A 201 5.03 -14.35 25.93
N TYR A 202 5.00 -13.94 24.68
CA TYR A 202 3.99 -13.03 24.13
C TYR A 202 2.91 -13.82 23.41
N ASP A 203 1.66 -13.64 23.79
CA ASP A 203 0.54 -14.41 23.27
C ASP A 203 0.25 -14.15 21.80
N ASN A 204 -0.10 -15.21 21.08
CA ASN A 204 -0.54 -15.09 19.69
C ASN A 204 -2.05 -14.81 19.64
N PRO A 205 -2.48 -13.60 19.20
CA PRO A 205 -3.88 -13.19 19.20
C PRO A 205 -4.76 -13.94 18.19
N ARG A 206 -4.18 -14.59 17.18
CA ARG A 206 -4.84 -15.43 16.15
C ARG A 206 -6.08 -14.75 15.54
N HIS A 207 -5.93 -13.51 15.08
CA HIS A 207 -7.03 -12.65 14.62
C HIS A 207 -7.82 -13.21 13.45
N LEU A 208 -7.15 -13.86 12.47
CA LEU A 208 -7.81 -14.51 11.34
C LEU A 208 -8.60 -15.72 11.81
N ASN A 209 -8.04 -16.53 12.69
CA ASN A 209 -8.71 -17.74 13.21
C ASN A 209 -10.03 -17.38 13.90
N LYS A 210 -10.03 -16.34 14.75
CA LYS A 210 -11.27 -15.82 15.39
C LYS A 210 -12.30 -15.30 14.39
N ALA A 211 -11.87 -14.76 13.25
CA ALA A 211 -12.74 -14.23 12.20
C ALA A 211 -13.18 -15.29 11.16
N LEU A 212 -12.57 -16.47 11.16
CA LEU A 212 -12.64 -17.43 10.05
C LEU A 212 -14.06 -17.93 9.76
N ARG A 213 -14.87 -18.22 10.78
CA ARG A 213 -16.27 -18.68 10.63
C ARG A 213 -17.10 -17.65 9.86
N ASN A 214 -17.00 -16.39 10.25
CA ASN A 214 -17.73 -15.28 9.62
C ASN A 214 -17.21 -15.02 8.19
N LEU A 215 -15.89 -15.03 7.99
CA LEU A 215 -15.26 -14.86 6.67
C LEU A 215 -15.71 -15.94 5.70
N ARG A 216 -15.68 -17.22 6.08
CA ARG A 216 -16.15 -18.36 5.26
C ARG A 216 -17.62 -18.20 4.88
N ARG A 217 -18.50 -17.82 5.82
CA ARG A 217 -19.92 -17.57 5.55
C ARG A 217 -20.11 -16.49 4.48
N LYS A 218 -19.39 -15.36 4.59
CA LYS A 218 -19.46 -14.26 3.61
C LYS A 218 -18.86 -14.64 2.27
N GLN A 219 -17.78 -15.41 2.23
CA GLN A 219 -17.19 -15.92 0.99
C GLN A 219 -18.14 -16.87 0.26
N ARG A 220 -18.81 -17.79 0.99
CA ARG A 220 -19.84 -18.68 0.41
C ARG A 220 -21.03 -17.86 -0.14
N ALA A 221 -21.49 -16.83 0.57
CA ALA A 221 -22.53 -15.94 0.07
C ALA A 221 -22.09 -15.19 -1.20
N LEU A 222 -20.83 -14.74 -1.27
CA LEU A 222 -20.27 -14.10 -2.45
C LEU A 222 -20.17 -15.05 -3.65
N SER A 223 -19.75 -16.30 -3.44
CA SER A 223 -19.60 -17.29 -4.53
C SER A 223 -20.91 -17.60 -5.23
N LYS A 224 -22.03 -17.60 -4.48
CA LYS A 224 -23.38 -17.86 -5.00
C LYS A 224 -23.98 -16.69 -5.80
N LYS A 225 -23.35 -15.50 -5.82
CA LYS A 225 -23.87 -14.32 -6.52
C LYS A 225 -23.40 -14.28 -7.98
N VAL A 226 -24.27 -13.88 -8.88
CA VAL A 226 -24.00 -13.71 -10.31
C VAL A 226 -22.90 -12.70 -10.54
N LYS A 227 -21.93 -13.03 -11.40
CA LYS A 227 -20.82 -12.11 -11.77
C LYS A 227 -21.38 -10.85 -12.43
N GLY A 228 -20.90 -9.68 -11.98
CA GLY A 228 -21.35 -8.37 -12.48
C GLY A 228 -22.57 -7.80 -11.76
N SER A 229 -23.35 -8.59 -10.99
CA SER A 229 -24.56 -8.10 -10.32
C SER A 229 -24.26 -7.12 -9.17
N LYS A 230 -25.20 -6.20 -8.91
CA LYS A 230 -25.17 -5.29 -7.74
C LYS A 230 -25.09 -6.06 -6.42
N GLY A 231 -25.78 -7.22 -6.32
CA GLY A 231 -25.74 -8.11 -5.17
C GLY A 231 -24.33 -8.68 -4.92
N ARG A 232 -23.61 -9.06 -5.99
CA ARG A 232 -22.22 -9.51 -5.89
C ARG A 232 -21.27 -8.39 -5.45
N MET A 233 -21.48 -7.17 -5.92
CA MET A 233 -20.68 -6.00 -5.48
C MET A 233 -20.86 -5.76 -3.98
N LYS A 234 -22.10 -5.77 -3.47
CA LYS A 234 -22.39 -5.65 -2.02
C LYS A 234 -21.70 -6.77 -1.23
N ALA A 235 -21.82 -8.03 -1.69
CA ALA A 235 -21.19 -9.18 -1.02
C ALA A 235 -19.64 -9.07 -1.00
N ARG A 236 -18.98 -8.58 -2.07
CA ARG A 236 -17.55 -8.29 -2.08
C ARG A 236 -17.12 -7.31 -0.99
N VAL A 237 -17.90 -6.23 -0.81
CA VAL A 237 -17.61 -5.23 0.24
C VAL A 237 -17.71 -5.86 1.63
N LEU A 238 -18.67 -6.76 1.86
CA LEU A 238 -18.79 -7.47 3.14
C LEU A 238 -17.60 -8.39 3.43
N VAL A 239 -17.10 -9.10 2.41
CA VAL A 239 -15.87 -9.90 2.54
C VAL A 239 -14.65 -8.98 2.79
N ALA A 240 -14.53 -7.88 2.04
CA ALA A 240 -13.45 -6.90 2.21
C ALA A 240 -13.44 -6.29 3.63
N LYS A 241 -14.63 -5.97 4.20
CA LYS A 241 -14.74 -5.48 5.58
C LYS A 241 -14.27 -6.51 6.62
N CYS A 242 -14.47 -7.81 6.37
CA CYS A 242 -13.90 -8.84 7.25
C CYS A 242 -12.38 -8.87 7.21
N HIS A 243 -11.78 -8.85 6.02
CA HIS A 243 -10.33 -8.80 5.87
C HIS A 243 -9.75 -7.51 6.48
N GLU A 244 -10.38 -6.36 6.26
CA GLU A 244 -9.94 -5.08 6.84
C GLU A 244 -9.95 -5.13 8.37
N LYS A 245 -10.98 -5.74 8.99
CA LYS A 245 -11.06 -5.89 10.45
C LYS A 245 -9.92 -6.75 11.00
N VAL A 246 -9.59 -7.86 10.32
CA VAL A 246 -8.48 -8.73 10.71
C VAL A 246 -7.15 -7.98 10.57
N SER A 247 -6.91 -7.34 9.43
CA SER A 247 -5.69 -6.56 9.18
C SER A 247 -5.50 -5.43 10.19
N ASN A 248 -6.57 -4.68 10.49
CA ASN A 248 -6.49 -3.57 11.45
C ASN A 248 -6.16 -4.06 12.87
N ARG A 249 -6.77 -5.18 13.32
CA ARG A 249 -6.49 -5.76 14.64
C ARG A 249 -5.05 -6.27 14.74
N ARG A 250 -4.56 -6.93 13.66
CA ARG A 250 -3.18 -7.39 13.61
C ARG A 250 -2.22 -6.19 13.67
N ASN A 251 -2.46 -5.18 12.86
CA ASN A 251 -1.64 -3.98 12.86
C ASN A 251 -1.63 -3.25 14.21
N ASP A 252 -2.77 -3.12 14.88
CA ASP A 252 -2.86 -2.51 16.20
C ASP A 252 -2.04 -3.29 17.22
N TYR A 253 -2.19 -4.61 17.25
CA TYR A 253 -1.41 -5.49 18.13
C TYR A 253 0.09 -5.37 17.86
N GLN A 254 0.50 -5.47 16.59
CA GLN A 254 1.90 -5.38 16.20
C GLN A 254 2.51 -4.01 16.50
N HIS A 255 1.77 -2.91 16.30
CA HIS A 255 2.26 -1.57 16.65
C HIS A 255 2.45 -1.39 18.15
N LYS A 256 1.54 -1.92 18.97
CA LYS A 256 1.68 -1.87 20.43
C LYS A 256 2.87 -2.68 20.90
N LEU A 257 2.98 -3.91 20.40
CA LEU A 257 4.06 -4.81 20.76
C LEU A 257 5.43 -4.29 20.29
N SER A 258 5.56 -3.88 19.03
CA SER A 258 6.83 -3.33 18.53
C SER A 258 7.26 -2.08 19.29
N ARG A 259 6.29 -1.22 19.66
CA ARG A 259 6.58 -0.02 20.44
C ARG A 259 7.09 -0.37 21.84
N GLN A 260 6.44 -1.33 22.51
CA GLN A 260 6.89 -1.82 23.81
C GLN A 260 8.32 -2.36 23.74
N ILE A 261 8.58 -3.26 22.77
CA ILE A 261 9.91 -3.88 22.61
C ILE A 261 10.99 -2.81 22.34
N VAL A 262 10.70 -1.82 21.49
CA VAL A 262 11.67 -0.75 21.15
C VAL A 262 11.90 0.19 22.32
N ASP A 263 10.87 0.49 23.12
CA ASP A 263 11.01 1.40 24.28
C ASP A 263 11.81 0.76 25.43
N GLU A 264 11.75 -0.58 25.56
CA GLU A 264 12.42 -1.35 26.62
C GLU A 264 13.89 -1.67 26.29
N ASN A 265 14.26 -1.72 24.99
CA ASN A 265 15.54 -2.26 24.54
C ASN A 265 16.34 -1.26 23.70
N GLN A 266 17.67 -1.34 23.76
CA GLN A 266 18.61 -0.61 22.91
C GLN A 266 18.99 -1.41 21.66
N ALA A 267 19.04 -2.73 21.77
CA ALA A 267 19.30 -3.63 20.65
C ALA A 267 18.31 -4.80 20.67
N ILE A 268 17.78 -5.11 19.51
CA ILE A 268 16.78 -6.15 19.31
C ILE A 268 17.30 -7.12 18.26
N ILE A 269 17.42 -8.39 18.63
CA ILE A 269 17.90 -9.47 17.75
C ILE A 269 16.70 -10.34 17.40
N VAL A 270 16.42 -10.51 16.11
CA VAL A 270 15.35 -11.39 15.64
C VAL A 270 15.87 -12.31 14.54
N GLU A 271 15.33 -13.52 14.47
CA GLU A 271 15.68 -14.46 13.42
C GLU A 271 15.21 -13.99 12.03
N THR A 272 15.98 -14.29 11.00
CA THR A 272 15.62 -13.99 9.61
C THR A 272 14.77 -15.12 9.01
N LEU A 273 13.44 -14.99 9.09
CA LEU A 273 12.51 -15.97 8.56
C LEU A 273 12.27 -15.81 7.05
N LYS A 274 12.45 -16.88 6.29
CA LYS A 274 12.03 -16.96 4.89
C LYS A 274 10.53 -17.27 4.80
N THR A 275 9.68 -16.36 5.28
CA THR A 275 8.21 -16.53 5.40
C THR A 275 7.53 -16.96 4.10
N ILE A 276 8.00 -16.50 2.93
CA ILE A 276 7.49 -16.91 1.60
C ILE A 276 7.64 -18.42 1.38
N ASN A 277 8.75 -19.02 1.84
CA ASN A 277 8.96 -20.45 1.74
C ASN A 277 8.10 -21.20 2.76
N MET A 278 7.97 -20.67 3.95
CA MET A 278 7.12 -21.28 4.99
C MET A 278 5.63 -21.30 4.59
N LEU A 279 5.16 -20.31 3.82
CA LEU A 279 3.79 -20.27 3.28
C LEU A 279 3.48 -21.39 2.27
N LYS A 280 4.49 -22.11 1.76
CA LYS A 280 4.30 -23.30 0.90
C LYS A 280 3.81 -24.51 1.70
N ASN A 281 4.00 -24.53 3.01
CA ASN A 281 3.50 -25.59 3.87
C ASN A 281 1.98 -25.51 4.00
N ARG A 282 1.25 -26.43 3.38
CA ARG A 282 -0.22 -26.46 3.34
C ARG A 282 -0.88 -26.52 4.71
N LYS A 283 -0.25 -27.17 5.71
CA LYS A 283 -0.78 -27.31 7.06
C LYS A 283 -0.64 -26.01 7.88
N LEU A 284 0.49 -25.31 7.76
CA LEU A 284 0.83 -24.14 8.58
C LEU A 284 0.61 -22.79 7.88
N SER A 285 0.49 -22.75 6.54
CA SER A 285 0.41 -21.51 5.75
C SER A 285 -0.61 -20.49 6.27
N ARG A 286 -1.77 -20.96 6.71
CA ARG A 286 -2.82 -20.10 7.27
C ARG A 286 -2.39 -19.45 8.59
N HIS A 287 -1.75 -20.20 9.47
CA HIS A 287 -1.28 -19.70 10.76
C HIS A 287 -0.10 -18.75 10.61
N ILE A 288 0.81 -19.05 9.69
CA ILE A 288 1.93 -18.17 9.32
C ILE A 288 1.43 -16.86 8.72
N ALA A 289 0.43 -16.93 7.82
CA ALA A 289 -0.21 -15.74 7.24
C ALA A 289 -0.99 -14.92 8.28
N ASP A 290 -1.57 -15.57 9.31
CA ASP A 290 -2.26 -14.89 10.41
C ASP A 290 -1.26 -14.17 11.32
N ALA A 291 -0.15 -14.80 11.65
CA ALA A 291 0.91 -14.20 12.47
C ALA A 291 1.49 -12.94 11.81
N GLY A 292 1.82 -13.01 10.50
CA GLY A 292 2.28 -11.84 9.73
C GLY A 292 3.60 -11.25 10.22
N TRP A 293 4.56 -12.10 10.59
CA TRP A 293 5.85 -11.69 11.17
C TRP A 293 6.64 -10.69 10.31
N GLY A 294 6.58 -10.81 8.98
CA GLY A 294 7.22 -9.83 8.09
C GLY A 294 6.72 -8.40 8.31
N GLU A 295 5.42 -8.22 8.60
CA GLU A 295 4.86 -6.89 8.93
C GLU A 295 5.31 -6.38 10.31
N LEU A 296 5.62 -7.27 11.27
CA LEU A 296 6.16 -6.91 12.59
C LEU A 296 7.60 -6.39 12.47
N ILE A 297 8.45 -7.11 11.72
CA ILE A 297 9.87 -6.75 11.55
C ILE A 297 10.05 -5.42 10.81
N GLU A 298 9.09 -5.04 9.95
CA GLU A 298 9.11 -3.77 9.23
C GLU A 298 8.65 -2.57 10.09
N LYS A 299 8.20 -2.77 11.32
CA LYS A 299 7.70 -1.73 12.23
C LYS A 299 8.77 -1.20 13.16
#